data_a99503f01ded16553a53dea8efbf4278
#
_entry.id   a99503f01ded16553a53dea8efbf4278
#
_cell.length_a   1.000
_cell.length_b   1.000
_cell.length_c   1.000
_cell.angle_alpha   90.00
_cell.angle_beta   90.00
_cell.angle_gamma   90.00
#
_symmetry.space_group_name_H-M   'P 1'
#
loop_
_entity.id
_entity.type
_entity.pdbx_description
1 polymer ?
#
loop_
_entity_poly.entity_id
_entity_poly.type
_entity_poly.pdbx_seq_one_letter_code
_entity_poly.pdbx_strand_id
1 'polypeptide(L)'
;IVTFMTMIFVPSLKAQVDAKSSVMTEYNGKQYYIHTVQKKQSLQDIADIYDVSLYEIMKENKDVKRNPKAGTIIRVPYHEKVIIEEVVAADTLVENEEDIEIVEDFVPVDFNSERLYKVALMMPLYLEQVDEEFLDLEPTNKQLLAKPFSYLHFYEGFMIAVDSMVSSLDMKIELKVFDVDQDTNKVVNALNDTWLVDADIIVGPFHLKSFDRVMKFAEHHDIMIVNPMTPRDDLVRGHENMVKVKPSRQYQMQWLEQLMKDKYTDNNIFIFAMDSSCMNYAHNIKEIAERNVNEYSSVPNSHINKVIKKHHDAWKIEEVEFDEDRYDSDNVKLDVRQIKSFPDDSTMLKNQVRLYNYSIDSLNKMKKVASTIRNNVVIAYGDSRVFATEIVNKVNMLTERFPINLIVLPDWSNYDKLFNENLMKMKTVFFDEEYTDYNTFAVGMFICKFRDKYVTEPDDLAYHGFNVGWYFLNALMNYGDNIKYGIINYDIPLLNTRYNFKRKNADDGVENTYWNIYQHIDYDKKQI
;
A
#
# COMPACT_ATOMS: atom_id res chain seq x y z
N ILE A 1 76.62 21.66 -11.79
CA ILE A 1 75.62 21.65 -10.69
C ILE A 1 74.28 21.96 -11.38
N VAL A 2 73.51 20.89 -11.68
CA VAL A 2 72.15 20.99 -12.27
C VAL A 2 71.17 20.77 -11.15
N THR A 3 70.41 21.80 -10.81
CA THR A 3 69.38 21.78 -9.78
C THR A 3 68.09 21.27 -10.42
N PHE A 4 67.64 20.07 -10.06
CA PHE A 4 66.34 19.52 -10.42
C PHE A 4 65.25 20.22 -9.59
N MET A 5 64.38 20.97 -10.27
CA MET A 5 63.18 21.57 -9.69
C MET A 5 62.04 20.55 -9.83
N THR A 6 61.75 19.84 -8.76
CA THR A 6 60.59 18.97 -8.66
C THR A 6 59.32 19.80 -8.59
N MET A 7 58.55 19.80 -9.70
CA MET A 7 57.20 20.35 -9.76
C MET A 7 56.26 19.41 -8.98
N ILE A 8 55.86 19.83 -7.78
CA ILE A 8 54.77 19.18 -7.02
C ILE A 8 53.47 19.53 -7.70
N PHE A 9 52.89 18.51 -8.35
CA PHE A 9 51.51 18.58 -8.84
C PHE A 9 50.59 18.58 -7.62
N VAL A 10 50.00 19.70 -7.29
CA VAL A 10 48.89 19.79 -6.36
C VAL A 10 47.62 19.36 -7.12
N PRO A 11 46.96 18.26 -6.73
CA PRO A 11 45.69 17.91 -7.34
C PRO A 11 44.68 18.99 -6.97
N SER A 12 44.05 19.54 -7.99
CA SER A 12 43.01 20.55 -7.92
C SER A 12 41.90 20.15 -6.95
N LEU A 13 41.64 21.03 -5.99
CA LEU A 13 40.55 20.97 -5.03
C LEU A 13 39.20 20.90 -5.77
N LYS A 14 38.70 19.73 -6.07
CA LYS A 14 37.31 19.46 -6.47
C LYS A 14 36.55 18.64 -5.43
N ALA A 15 37.06 18.52 -4.22
CA ALA A 15 36.48 17.71 -3.15
C ALA A 15 36.16 18.59 -1.94
N GLN A 16 35.21 19.52 -2.08
CA GLN A 16 34.67 20.27 -0.93
C GLN A 16 33.27 20.87 -1.22
N VAL A 17 32.39 20.15 -1.94
CA VAL A 17 31.07 20.67 -2.28
C VAL A 17 29.93 19.91 -1.63
N ASP A 18 30.15 18.72 -1.07
CA ASP A 18 29.06 17.80 -0.69
C ASP A 18 29.03 17.40 0.80
N ALA A 19 29.43 18.28 1.70
CA ALA A 19 29.32 17.99 3.14
C ALA A 19 27.97 18.45 3.70
N LYS A 20 27.19 17.53 4.25
CA LYS A 20 26.01 17.86 5.07
C LYS A 20 26.42 18.81 6.20
N SER A 21 25.61 19.84 6.47
CA SER A 21 25.81 20.69 7.63
C SER A 21 25.59 19.89 8.92
N SER A 22 26.48 20.07 9.89
CA SER A 22 26.30 19.53 11.24
C SER A 22 25.45 20.44 12.14
N VAL A 23 25.08 21.62 11.67
CA VAL A 23 24.30 22.58 12.46
C VAL A 23 22.82 22.21 12.37
N MET A 24 22.22 21.89 13.51
CA MET A 24 20.80 21.57 13.64
C MET A 24 20.06 22.64 14.44
N THR A 25 18.79 22.83 14.16
CA THR A 25 17.88 23.70 14.90
C THR A 25 16.52 23.05 15.06
N GLU A 26 15.80 23.44 16.07
CA GLU A 26 14.40 23.06 16.27
C GLU A 26 13.48 24.25 15.96
N TYR A 27 12.43 24.00 15.17
CA TYR A 27 11.42 25.00 14.87
C TYR A 27 10.03 24.33 14.79
N ASN A 28 9.08 24.83 15.56
CA ASN A 28 7.73 24.26 15.69
C ASN A 28 7.69 22.76 16.03
N GLY A 29 8.58 22.30 16.93
CA GLY A 29 8.65 20.90 17.34
C GLY A 29 9.25 19.95 16.29
N LYS A 30 9.84 20.48 15.22
CA LYS A 30 10.57 19.71 14.20
C LYS A 30 12.04 20.09 14.16
N GLN A 31 12.88 19.11 13.89
CA GLN A 31 14.32 19.32 13.74
C GLN A 31 14.69 19.60 12.28
N TYR A 32 15.66 20.47 12.07
CA TYR A 32 16.15 20.86 10.75
C TYR A 32 17.67 20.97 10.75
N TYR A 33 18.30 20.57 9.64
CA TYR A 33 19.65 21.01 9.33
C TYR A 33 19.61 22.46 8.81
N ILE A 34 20.60 23.26 9.20
CA ILE A 34 20.81 24.60 8.66
C ILE A 34 21.88 24.53 7.59
N HIS A 35 21.47 24.68 6.32
CA HIS A 35 22.39 24.67 5.19
C HIS A 35 22.58 26.07 4.62
N THR A 36 23.84 26.46 4.38
CA THR A 36 24.16 27.71 3.71
C THR A 36 24.47 27.43 2.25
N VAL A 37 23.64 27.97 1.34
CA VAL A 37 23.76 27.76 -0.10
C VAL A 37 25.14 28.19 -0.63
N GLN A 38 25.79 27.32 -1.37
CA GLN A 38 27.06 27.54 -2.01
C GLN A 38 26.89 28.23 -3.38
N LYS A 39 28.00 28.70 -3.95
CA LYS A 39 27.98 29.37 -5.27
C LYS A 39 27.57 28.38 -6.36
N LYS A 40 26.50 28.68 -7.10
CA LYS A 40 25.88 27.86 -8.15
C LYS A 40 25.14 26.59 -7.65
N GLN A 41 24.88 26.47 -6.38
CA GLN A 41 24.12 25.36 -5.81
C GLN A 41 22.62 25.66 -5.92
N SER A 42 21.85 24.73 -6.45
CA SER A 42 20.38 24.76 -6.51
C SER A 42 19.74 24.11 -5.27
N LEU A 43 18.43 24.31 -5.08
CA LEU A 43 17.71 23.58 -4.04
C LEU A 43 17.66 22.06 -4.32
N GLN A 44 17.75 21.65 -5.59
CA GLN A 44 17.83 20.24 -5.95
C GLN A 44 19.15 19.62 -5.46
N ASP A 45 20.28 20.31 -5.71
CA ASP A 45 21.58 19.83 -5.22
C ASP A 45 21.60 19.69 -3.67
N ILE A 46 20.88 20.58 -2.97
CA ILE A 46 20.75 20.50 -1.51
C ILE A 46 19.86 19.32 -1.12
N ALA A 47 18.76 19.08 -1.83
CA ALA A 47 17.87 17.94 -1.61
C ALA A 47 18.62 16.61 -1.72
N ASP A 48 19.44 16.46 -2.77
CA ASP A 48 20.25 15.28 -3.03
C ASP A 48 21.33 15.06 -1.93
N ILE A 49 21.97 16.14 -1.46
CA ILE A 49 22.98 16.07 -0.38
C ILE A 49 22.37 15.53 0.93
N TYR A 50 21.12 15.91 1.25
CA TYR A 50 20.50 15.55 2.52
C TYR A 50 19.59 14.33 2.43
N ASP A 51 19.38 13.78 1.23
CA ASP A 51 18.47 12.66 0.99
C ASP A 51 17.03 12.99 1.43
N VAL A 52 16.57 14.16 0.98
CA VAL A 52 15.23 14.68 1.23
C VAL A 52 14.61 15.18 -0.08
N SER A 53 13.30 15.21 -0.17
CA SER A 53 12.67 15.70 -1.40
C SER A 53 12.85 17.22 -1.57
N LEU A 54 13.02 17.68 -2.81
CA LEU A 54 13.03 19.12 -3.14
C LEU A 54 11.77 19.82 -2.62
N TYR A 55 10.65 19.12 -2.63
CA TYR A 55 9.39 19.62 -2.13
C TYR A 55 9.43 19.93 -0.62
N GLU A 56 9.99 19.05 0.19
CA GLU A 56 10.11 19.27 1.64
C GLU A 56 10.96 20.51 1.93
N ILE A 57 12.06 20.68 1.21
CA ILE A 57 12.88 21.90 1.32
C ILE A 57 12.07 23.14 0.93
N MET A 58 11.35 23.11 -0.18
CA MET A 58 10.55 24.24 -0.62
C MET A 58 9.38 24.56 0.30
N LYS A 59 8.73 23.54 0.88
CA LYS A 59 7.64 23.68 1.85
C LYS A 59 8.07 24.44 3.11
N GLU A 60 9.27 24.14 3.59
CA GLU A 60 9.83 24.77 4.80
C GLU A 60 10.55 26.10 4.52
N ASN A 61 10.76 26.45 3.23
CA ASN A 61 11.45 27.67 2.80
C ASN A 61 10.66 28.42 1.70
N LYS A 62 9.40 28.76 2.01
CA LYS A 62 8.43 29.32 1.05
C LYS A 62 8.91 30.56 0.29
N ASP A 63 9.81 31.36 0.89
CA ASP A 63 10.31 32.60 0.32
C ASP A 63 11.56 32.40 -0.55
N VAL A 64 12.04 31.17 -0.71
CA VAL A 64 13.28 30.85 -1.41
C VAL A 64 12.99 30.33 -2.82
N LYS A 65 13.66 30.92 -3.83
CA LYS A 65 13.56 30.48 -5.22
C LYS A 65 14.34 29.17 -5.44
N ARG A 66 13.98 28.39 -6.47
CA ARG A 66 14.65 27.12 -6.82
C ARG A 66 16.18 27.25 -7.01
N ASN A 67 16.65 28.40 -7.49
CA ASN A 67 18.07 28.73 -7.61
C ASN A 67 18.38 29.90 -6.65
N PRO A 68 18.64 29.62 -5.37
CA PRO A 68 18.90 30.63 -4.37
C PRO A 68 20.28 31.27 -4.57
N LYS A 69 20.47 32.46 -4.04
CA LYS A 69 21.80 33.13 -4.06
C LYS A 69 22.73 32.45 -3.05
N ALA A 70 24.02 32.38 -3.38
CA ALA A 70 25.03 31.94 -2.43
C ALA A 70 24.95 32.74 -1.13
N GLY A 71 25.06 32.07 0.01
CA GLY A 71 24.89 32.66 1.33
C GLY A 71 23.45 32.64 1.85
N THR A 72 22.45 32.21 1.06
CA THR A 72 21.09 32.00 1.56
C THR A 72 21.08 30.84 2.55
N ILE A 73 20.38 31.00 3.66
CA ILE A 73 20.23 29.95 4.67
C ILE A 73 18.96 29.16 4.38
N ILE A 74 19.09 27.84 4.26
CA ILE A 74 18.02 26.88 3.98
C ILE A 74 17.81 25.97 5.19
N ARG A 75 16.55 25.81 5.58
CA ARG A 75 16.14 24.78 6.57
C ARG A 75 15.85 23.50 5.83
N VAL A 76 16.60 22.45 6.09
CA VAL A 76 16.43 21.14 5.50
C VAL A 76 15.84 20.21 6.56
N PRO A 77 14.64 19.62 6.36
CA PRO A 77 14.03 18.73 7.34
C PRO A 77 14.96 17.59 7.75
N TYR A 78 15.02 17.32 9.05
CA TYR A 78 15.71 16.16 9.59
C TYR A 78 14.73 15.01 9.74
N HIS A 79 15.04 13.89 9.10
CA HIS A 79 14.35 12.62 9.30
C HIS A 79 15.30 11.70 10.07
N GLU A 80 14.85 11.23 11.23
CA GLU A 80 15.60 10.22 11.97
C GLU A 80 15.60 8.95 11.12
N LYS A 81 16.77 8.55 10.62
CA LYS A 81 16.90 7.24 9.97
C LYS A 81 16.68 6.20 11.05
N VAL A 82 15.55 5.53 11.02
CA VAL A 82 15.35 4.29 11.77
C VAL A 82 16.32 3.28 11.15
N ILE A 83 17.48 3.15 11.75
CA ILE A 83 18.40 2.06 11.44
C ILE A 83 17.73 0.83 12.03
N ILE A 84 17.12 0.02 11.18
CA ILE A 84 16.75 -1.34 11.54
C ILE A 84 18.08 -2.09 11.63
N GLU A 85 18.65 -2.17 12.84
CA GLU A 85 19.73 -3.10 13.11
C GLU A 85 19.16 -4.51 12.88
N GLU A 86 19.65 -5.19 11.87
CA GLU A 86 19.47 -6.64 11.70
C GLU A 86 20.07 -7.32 12.93
N VAL A 87 19.21 -7.73 13.85
CA VAL A 87 19.59 -8.69 14.87
C VAL A 87 19.67 -10.05 14.20
N VAL A 88 20.87 -10.43 13.83
CA VAL A 88 21.20 -11.81 13.47
C VAL A 88 21.07 -12.65 14.75
N ALA A 89 19.94 -13.30 14.94
CA ALA A 89 19.79 -14.36 15.92
C ALA A 89 19.97 -15.71 15.20
N ALA A 90 21.01 -16.40 15.57
CA ALA A 90 21.34 -17.74 15.09
C ALA A 90 20.36 -18.80 15.59
N ASP A 91 20.15 -19.76 14.71
CA ASP A 91 19.73 -21.16 14.93
C ASP A 91 18.39 -21.49 15.59
N THR A 92 17.46 -21.90 14.72
CA THR A 92 16.87 -23.25 14.84
C THR A 92 16.30 -23.69 13.47
N LEU A 93 16.81 -24.82 13.01
CA LEU A 93 16.46 -25.52 11.80
C LEU A 93 14.96 -25.87 11.75
N VAL A 94 14.25 -25.34 10.77
CA VAL A 94 13.09 -25.98 10.17
C VAL A 94 13.32 -25.96 8.68
N GLU A 95 13.50 -27.14 8.11
CA GLU A 95 13.53 -27.39 6.69
C GLU A 95 12.25 -26.84 6.06
N ASN A 96 12.36 -25.78 5.28
CA ASN A 96 11.40 -25.40 4.27
C ASN A 96 12.14 -24.91 3.03
N GLU A 97 11.64 -25.37 1.91
CA GLU A 97 12.07 -25.17 0.53
C GLU A 97 12.86 -23.87 0.33
N GLU A 98 14.08 -24.00 -0.15
CA GLU A 98 15.02 -22.93 -0.44
C GLU A 98 14.36 -21.94 -1.42
N ASP A 99 13.99 -20.77 -0.93
CA ASP A 99 13.82 -19.59 -1.78
C ASP A 99 15.22 -19.24 -2.31
N ILE A 100 15.50 -19.61 -3.54
CA ILE A 100 16.71 -19.18 -4.25
C ILE A 100 16.51 -17.70 -4.54
N GLU A 101 16.99 -16.84 -3.64
CA GLU A 101 17.19 -15.43 -3.95
C GLU A 101 18.30 -15.33 -5.00
N ILE A 102 17.91 -15.31 -6.27
CA ILE A 102 18.80 -14.86 -7.34
C ILE A 102 18.80 -13.32 -7.27
N VAL A 103 19.60 -12.78 -6.37
CA VAL A 103 19.88 -11.35 -6.33
C VAL A 103 21.00 -11.08 -7.32
N GLU A 104 20.69 -11.00 -8.60
CA GLU A 104 21.53 -10.27 -9.52
C GLU A 104 21.17 -8.78 -9.34
N ASP A 105 22.07 -8.01 -8.72
CA ASP A 105 21.97 -6.55 -8.69
C ASP A 105 22.10 -6.02 -10.12
N PHE A 106 20.97 -5.84 -10.80
CA PHE A 106 20.93 -5.17 -12.09
C PHE A 106 21.22 -3.69 -11.89
N VAL A 107 22.40 -3.28 -12.32
CA VAL A 107 22.79 -1.87 -12.30
C VAL A 107 21.96 -1.11 -13.34
N PRO A 108 21.35 0.04 -12.99
CA PRO A 108 20.69 0.90 -13.95
C PRO A 108 21.62 1.25 -15.12
N VAL A 109 21.08 1.24 -16.34
CA VAL A 109 21.82 1.67 -17.53
C VAL A 109 21.85 3.20 -17.61
N ASP A 110 22.87 3.77 -18.25
CA ASP A 110 22.87 5.20 -18.54
C ASP A 110 21.68 5.55 -19.45
N PHE A 111 20.89 6.53 -19.04
CA PHE A 111 19.73 6.98 -19.81
C PHE A 111 20.16 7.47 -21.19
N ASN A 112 19.57 6.88 -22.23
CA ASN A 112 19.78 7.29 -23.61
C ASN A 112 18.60 8.13 -24.11
N SER A 113 18.74 9.46 -24.10
CA SER A 113 17.73 10.41 -24.59
C SER A 113 17.42 10.26 -26.10
N GLU A 114 18.27 9.60 -26.87
CA GLU A 114 18.04 9.35 -28.29
C GLU A 114 17.23 8.06 -28.56
N ARG A 115 17.09 7.16 -27.57
CA ARG A 115 16.31 5.94 -27.71
C ARG A 115 14.82 6.27 -27.80
N LEU A 116 14.15 5.70 -28.80
CA LEU A 116 12.70 5.72 -28.92
C LEU A 116 12.15 4.46 -28.23
N TYR A 117 11.32 4.68 -27.19
CA TYR A 117 10.67 3.61 -26.46
C TYR A 117 9.28 3.35 -27.04
N LYS A 118 9.02 2.12 -27.45
CA LYS A 118 7.75 1.69 -28.04
C LYS A 118 6.87 1.02 -26.98
N VAL A 119 5.75 1.63 -26.67
CA VAL A 119 4.80 1.16 -25.64
C VAL A 119 3.48 0.79 -26.29
N ALA A 120 3.04 -0.46 -26.12
CA ALA A 120 1.73 -0.90 -26.53
C ALA A 120 0.76 -0.89 -25.36
N LEU A 121 -0.39 -0.23 -25.51
CA LEU A 121 -1.48 -0.26 -24.53
C LEU A 121 -2.66 -1.02 -25.12
N MET A 122 -2.92 -2.23 -24.60
CA MET A 122 -4.02 -3.10 -25.03
C MET A 122 -5.15 -3.04 -24.01
N MET A 123 -6.20 -2.29 -24.30
CA MET A 123 -7.30 -2.06 -23.35
C MET A 123 -8.65 -1.98 -24.04
N PRO A 124 -9.76 -2.27 -23.32
CA PRO A 124 -11.09 -2.22 -23.91
C PRO A 124 -11.64 -0.78 -23.90
N LEU A 125 -11.61 -0.13 -25.06
CA LEU A 125 -12.21 1.18 -25.28
C LEU A 125 -13.62 1.07 -25.85
N TYR A 126 -13.96 -0.07 -26.47
CA TYR A 126 -15.25 -0.33 -27.10
C TYR A 126 -15.67 0.73 -28.13
N LEU A 127 -14.71 1.21 -28.94
CA LEU A 127 -14.92 2.30 -29.90
C LEU A 127 -16.02 2.01 -30.92
N GLU A 128 -16.24 0.74 -31.26
CA GLU A 128 -17.32 0.31 -32.16
C GLU A 128 -18.75 0.54 -31.60
N GLN A 129 -18.84 0.77 -30.29
CA GLN A 129 -20.13 1.03 -29.60
C GLN A 129 -20.40 2.53 -29.42
N VAL A 130 -19.47 3.38 -29.88
CA VAL A 130 -19.59 4.84 -29.83
C VAL A 130 -20.00 5.32 -31.21
N ASP A 131 -21.29 5.45 -31.44
CA ASP A 131 -21.87 6.01 -32.66
C ASP A 131 -22.35 7.45 -32.43
N GLU A 132 -22.84 8.09 -33.53
CA GLU A 132 -23.36 9.46 -33.45
C GLU A 132 -24.55 9.57 -32.50
N GLU A 133 -25.44 8.57 -32.50
CA GLU A 133 -26.63 8.53 -31.63
C GLU A 133 -26.21 8.45 -30.15
N PHE A 134 -25.15 7.70 -29.84
CA PHE A 134 -24.59 7.61 -28.49
C PHE A 134 -23.98 8.95 -28.02
N LEU A 135 -23.30 9.65 -28.92
CA LEU A 135 -22.64 10.95 -28.61
C LEU A 135 -23.66 12.09 -28.44
N ASP A 136 -24.84 12.00 -29.08
CA ASP A 136 -25.90 12.98 -28.97
C ASP A 136 -26.78 12.82 -27.72
N LEU A 137 -26.58 11.76 -26.94
CA LEU A 137 -27.33 11.53 -25.71
C LEU A 137 -26.88 12.50 -24.62
N GLU A 138 -27.83 13.09 -23.90
CA GLU A 138 -27.52 13.85 -22.67
C GLU A 138 -26.79 12.93 -21.66
N PRO A 139 -25.60 13.35 -21.14
CA PRO A 139 -24.83 12.53 -20.22
C PRO A 139 -25.61 12.28 -18.93
N THR A 140 -26.11 11.08 -18.76
CA THR A 140 -26.65 10.64 -17.48
C THR A 140 -25.59 9.80 -16.75
N ASN A 141 -25.63 9.75 -15.42
CA ASN A 141 -24.71 8.90 -14.64
C ASN A 141 -24.71 7.42 -15.10
N LYS A 142 -25.83 6.95 -15.69
CA LYS A 142 -25.92 5.59 -16.25
C LYS A 142 -25.18 5.45 -17.57
N GLN A 143 -25.12 6.49 -18.37
CA GLN A 143 -24.40 6.51 -19.66
C GLN A 143 -22.90 6.63 -19.47
N LEU A 144 -22.44 7.40 -18.48
CA LEU A 144 -21.03 7.49 -18.08
C LEU A 144 -20.47 6.16 -17.57
N LEU A 145 -21.35 5.27 -17.07
CA LEU A 145 -21.01 3.90 -16.67
C LEU A 145 -21.18 2.88 -17.82
N ALA A 146 -21.49 3.34 -19.04
CA ALA A 146 -21.55 2.47 -20.21
C ALA A 146 -20.17 1.91 -20.54
N LYS A 147 -20.12 0.71 -21.13
CA LYS A 147 -18.87 0.00 -21.46
C LYS A 147 -17.82 0.87 -22.17
N PRO A 148 -18.17 1.72 -23.17
CA PRO A 148 -17.18 2.56 -23.86
C PRO A 148 -16.35 3.47 -22.94
N PHE A 149 -16.84 3.82 -21.77
CA PHE A 149 -16.15 4.70 -20.84
C PHE A 149 -15.59 4.00 -19.60
N SER A 150 -15.82 2.69 -19.47
CA SER A 150 -15.46 1.95 -18.25
C SER A 150 -13.97 2.01 -17.88
N TYR A 151 -13.10 2.19 -18.87
CA TYR A 151 -11.63 2.22 -18.66
C TYR A 151 -11.00 3.51 -19.18
N LEU A 152 -11.80 4.51 -19.55
CA LEU A 152 -11.28 5.76 -20.12
C LEU A 152 -10.36 6.47 -19.14
N HIS A 153 -10.70 6.56 -17.87
CA HIS A 153 -9.88 7.19 -16.86
C HIS A 153 -8.53 6.50 -16.67
N PHE A 154 -8.44 5.17 -16.84
CA PHE A 154 -7.15 4.48 -16.85
C PHE A 154 -6.26 5.01 -17.99
N TYR A 155 -6.81 5.11 -19.20
CA TYR A 155 -6.09 5.69 -20.34
C TYR A 155 -5.64 7.13 -20.06
N GLU A 156 -6.52 7.95 -19.54
CA GLU A 156 -6.26 9.35 -19.22
C GLU A 156 -5.15 9.50 -18.17
N GLY A 157 -5.19 8.70 -17.10
CA GLY A 157 -4.15 8.64 -16.09
C GLY A 157 -2.81 8.19 -16.67
N PHE A 158 -2.81 7.15 -17.50
CA PHE A 158 -1.62 6.66 -18.19
C PHE A 158 -1.00 7.74 -19.09
N MET A 159 -1.83 8.49 -19.81
CA MET A 159 -1.38 9.62 -20.67
C MET A 159 -0.76 10.76 -19.87
N ILE A 160 -1.21 11.03 -18.64
CA ILE A 160 -0.55 12.02 -17.77
C ILE A 160 0.85 11.54 -17.38
N ALA A 161 1.04 10.24 -17.16
CA ALA A 161 2.35 9.67 -16.92
C ALA A 161 3.26 9.83 -18.14
N VAL A 162 2.78 9.48 -19.35
CA VAL A 162 3.50 9.65 -20.61
C VAL A 162 3.91 11.12 -20.81
N ASP A 163 2.98 12.07 -20.68
CA ASP A 163 3.25 13.50 -20.82
C ASP A 163 4.31 13.99 -19.81
N SER A 164 4.27 13.42 -18.59
CA SER A 164 5.22 13.78 -17.55
C SER A 164 6.62 13.25 -17.85
N MET A 165 6.75 12.04 -18.40
CA MET A 165 8.04 11.47 -18.83
C MET A 165 8.63 12.25 -20.00
N VAL A 166 7.81 12.58 -21.01
CA VAL A 166 8.25 13.35 -22.18
C VAL A 166 8.66 14.76 -21.78
N SER A 167 7.83 15.45 -20.99
CA SER A 167 8.06 16.86 -20.69
C SER A 167 9.13 17.13 -19.62
N SER A 168 9.30 16.21 -18.66
CA SER A 168 10.18 16.42 -17.51
C SER A 168 11.52 15.68 -17.62
N LEU A 169 11.56 14.56 -18.34
CA LEU A 169 12.72 13.68 -18.45
C LEU A 169 13.24 13.51 -19.88
N ASP A 170 12.63 14.23 -20.85
CA ASP A 170 13.01 14.21 -22.29
C ASP A 170 13.02 12.78 -22.88
N MET A 171 12.14 11.90 -22.38
CA MET A 171 12.01 10.54 -22.86
C MET A 171 11.23 10.52 -24.19
N LYS A 172 11.77 9.90 -25.23
CA LYS A 172 11.08 9.72 -26.52
C LYS A 172 10.21 8.47 -26.45
N ILE A 173 8.88 8.65 -26.48
CA ILE A 173 7.91 7.57 -26.36
C ILE A 173 7.02 7.53 -27.60
N GLU A 174 6.91 6.35 -28.21
CA GLU A 174 5.91 6.04 -29.21
C GLU A 174 4.86 5.11 -28.56
N LEU A 175 3.69 5.68 -28.22
CA LEU A 175 2.59 4.92 -27.63
C LEU A 175 1.60 4.51 -28.71
N LYS A 176 1.30 3.22 -28.80
CA LYS A 176 0.24 2.68 -29.65
C LYS A 176 -0.85 2.03 -28.82
N VAL A 177 -2.07 2.50 -28.99
CA VAL A 177 -3.24 1.99 -28.26
C VAL A 177 -4.03 1.04 -29.16
N PHE A 178 -4.32 -0.15 -28.64
CA PHE A 178 -5.14 -1.16 -29.30
C PHE A 178 -6.45 -1.34 -28.53
N ASP A 179 -7.58 -1.08 -29.21
CA ASP A 179 -8.91 -1.37 -28.65
C ASP A 179 -9.17 -2.87 -28.70
N VAL A 180 -8.86 -3.54 -27.59
CA VAL A 180 -9.03 -4.99 -27.43
C VAL A 180 -9.91 -5.27 -26.22
N ASP A 181 -11.02 -5.96 -26.47
CA ASP A 181 -11.97 -6.36 -25.44
C ASP A 181 -11.99 -7.89 -25.26
N GLN A 182 -13.15 -8.46 -24.98
CA GLN A 182 -13.31 -9.91 -24.87
C GLN A 182 -13.40 -10.62 -26.24
N ASP A 183 -13.39 -9.88 -27.36
CA ASP A 183 -13.38 -10.48 -28.70
C ASP A 183 -11.95 -10.91 -29.07
N THR A 184 -11.77 -12.22 -29.24
CA THR A 184 -10.51 -12.81 -29.63
C THR A 184 -10.01 -12.32 -31.00
N ASN A 185 -10.91 -11.94 -31.93
CA ASN A 185 -10.51 -11.45 -33.24
C ASN A 185 -9.81 -10.09 -33.16
N LYS A 186 -10.25 -9.19 -32.28
CA LYS A 186 -9.57 -7.90 -32.04
C LYS A 186 -8.14 -8.12 -31.57
N VAL A 187 -7.91 -9.07 -30.65
CA VAL A 187 -6.59 -9.43 -30.17
C VAL A 187 -5.75 -10.01 -31.32
N VAL A 188 -6.29 -10.93 -32.12
CA VAL A 188 -5.57 -11.49 -33.29
C VAL A 188 -5.19 -10.40 -34.28
N ASN A 189 -6.09 -9.46 -34.57
CA ASN A 189 -5.79 -8.33 -35.45
C ASN A 189 -4.69 -7.44 -34.88
N ALA A 190 -4.70 -7.17 -33.59
CA ALA A 190 -3.62 -6.42 -32.92
C ALA A 190 -2.27 -7.13 -33.03
N LEU A 191 -2.23 -8.46 -32.82
CA LEU A 191 -1.00 -9.26 -32.91
C LEU A 191 -0.44 -9.38 -34.34
N ASN A 192 -1.25 -9.12 -35.36
CA ASN A 192 -0.79 -9.07 -36.77
C ASN A 192 -0.13 -7.73 -37.15
N ASP A 193 -0.15 -6.76 -36.26
CA ASP A 193 0.51 -5.47 -36.48
C ASP A 193 2.02 -5.60 -36.31
N THR A 194 2.77 -5.40 -37.40
CA THR A 194 4.24 -5.56 -37.41
C THR A 194 4.96 -4.60 -36.47
N TRP A 195 4.34 -3.46 -36.12
CA TRP A 195 4.90 -2.51 -35.16
C TRP A 195 5.07 -3.13 -33.77
N LEU A 196 4.16 -4.06 -33.41
CA LEU A 196 4.14 -4.68 -32.07
C LEU A 196 5.35 -5.60 -31.83
N VAL A 197 5.97 -6.13 -32.88
CA VAL A 197 7.15 -7.01 -32.79
C VAL A 197 8.34 -6.30 -32.11
N ASP A 198 8.44 -4.99 -32.31
CA ASP A 198 9.52 -4.17 -31.75
C ASP A 198 9.08 -3.37 -30.50
N ALA A 199 7.96 -3.73 -29.88
CA ALA A 199 7.51 -3.04 -28.66
C ALA A 199 8.42 -3.40 -27.48
N ASP A 200 8.79 -2.40 -26.67
CA ASP A 200 9.57 -2.63 -25.45
C ASP A 200 8.69 -3.21 -24.33
N ILE A 201 7.41 -2.85 -24.32
CA ILE A 201 6.45 -3.29 -23.30
C ILE A 201 5.03 -3.32 -23.85
N ILE A 202 4.25 -4.32 -23.42
CA ILE A 202 2.81 -4.42 -23.65
C ILE A 202 2.08 -4.28 -22.31
N VAL A 203 1.27 -3.25 -22.15
CA VAL A 203 0.37 -3.09 -21.00
C VAL A 203 -1.02 -3.57 -21.37
N GLY A 204 -1.50 -4.61 -20.70
CA GLY A 204 -2.72 -5.33 -21.04
C GLY A 204 -2.45 -6.69 -21.71
N PRO A 205 -3.48 -7.31 -22.32
CA PRO A 205 -4.89 -6.90 -22.30
C PRO A 205 -5.52 -7.01 -20.91
N PHE A 206 -6.56 -6.19 -20.68
CA PHE A 206 -7.24 -6.15 -19.37
C PHE A 206 -8.10 -7.39 -19.13
N HIS A 207 -8.67 -7.96 -20.18
CA HIS A 207 -9.50 -9.17 -20.10
C HIS A 207 -8.70 -10.44 -20.37
N LEU A 208 -8.85 -11.44 -19.52
CA LEU A 208 -8.07 -12.68 -19.56
C LEU A 208 -8.45 -13.62 -20.71
N LYS A 209 -9.60 -13.45 -21.36
CA LYS A 209 -10.10 -14.40 -22.37
C LYS A 209 -9.13 -14.67 -23.50
N SER A 210 -8.36 -13.69 -23.93
CA SER A 210 -7.39 -13.81 -25.01
C SER A 210 -5.94 -13.57 -24.54
N PHE A 211 -5.75 -13.50 -23.23
CA PHE A 211 -4.48 -13.16 -22.62
C PHE A 211 -3.37 -14.13 -23.01
N ASP A 212 -3.64 -15.44 -23.01
CA ASP A 212 -2.67 -16.48 -23.40
C ASP A 212 -2.08 -16.26 -24.81
N ARG A 213 -2.83 -15.66 -25.74
CA ARG A 213 -2.32 -15.37 -27.08
C ARG A 213 -1.33 -14.24 -27.09
N VAL A 214 -1.62 -13.17 -26.34
CA VAL A 214 -0.72 -12.03 -26.21
C VAL A 214 0.55 -12.44 -25.46
N MET A 215 0.39 -13.26 -24.42
CA MET A 215 1.50 -13.77 -23.63
C MET A 215 2.47 -14.62 -24.48
N LYS A 216 1.95 -15.57 -25.28
CA LYS A 216 2.77 -16.35 -26.20
C LYS A 216 3.47 -15.51 -27.27
N PHE A 217 2.80 -14.45 -27.74
CA PHE A 217 3.41 -13.48 -28.66
C PHE A 217 4.54 -12.73 -27.96
N ALA A 218 4.31 -12.24 -26.75
CA ALA A 218 5.29 -11.50 -25.96
C ALA A 218 6.53 -12.37 -25.63
N GLU A 219 6.32 -13.63 -25.24
CA GLU A 219 7.41 -14.60 -25.00
C GLU A 219 8.21 -14.88 -26.27
N HIS A 220 7.54 -15.02 -27.43
CA HIS A 220 8.22 -15.29 -28.70
C HIS A 220 9.12 -14.13 -29.14
N HIS A 221 8.77 -12.91 -28.80
CA HIS A 221 9.49 -11.69 -29.17
C HIS A 221 10.31 -11.09 -28.01
N ASP A 222 10.37 -11.78 -26.86
CA ASP A 222 11.02 -11.32 -25.62
C ASP A 222 10.53 -9.94 -25.15
N ILE A 223 9.23 -9.70 -25.26
CA ILE A 223 8.58 -8.46 -24.86
C ILE A 223 8.00 -8.64 -23.44
N MET A 224 8.23 -7.70 -22.56
CA MET A 224 7.58 -7.70 -21.24
C MET A 224 6.10 -7.39 -21.37
N ILE A 225 5.25 -8.21 -20.74
CA ILE A 225 3.80 -8.01 -20.70
C ILE A 225 3.34 -7.69 -19.27
N VAL A 226 2.58 -6.62 -19.11
CA VAL A 226 2.05 -6.14 -17.83
C VAL A 226 0.55 -6.29 -17.79
N ASN A 227 0.02 -7.07 -16.85
CA ASN A 227 -1.41 -7.10 -16.58
C ASN A 227 -1.74 -6.22 -15.35
N PRO A 228 -2.46 -5.11 -15.54
CA PRO A 228 -2.79 -4.20 -14.44
C PRO A 228 -4.06 -4.58 -13.68
N MET A 229 -4.90 -5.51 -14.18
CA MET A 229 -6.29 -5.64 -13.73
C MET A 229 -6.60 -6.91 -12.95
N THR A 230 -5.85 -7.99 -13.12
CA THR A 230 -6.23 -9.28 -12.54
C THR A 230 -5.53 -9.57 -11.23
N PRO A 231 -6.24 -10.04 -10.20
CA PRO A 231 -5.64 -10.56 -8.97
C PRO A 231 -5.35 -12.08 -9.02
N ARG A 232 -5.50 -12.77 -10.16
CA ARG A 232 -5.33 -14.23 -10.27
C ARG A 232 -3.89 -14.64 -9.95
N ASP A 233 -3.76 -15.63 -9.05
CA ASP A 233 -2.48 -16.08 -8.51
C ASP A 233 -1.63 -16.90 -9.49
N ASP A 234 -2.28 -17.53 -10.49
CA ASP A 234 -1.63 -18.46 -11.43
C ASP A 234 -1.09 -17.78 -12.71
N LEU A 235 -1.34 -16.48 -12.88
CA LEU A 235 -1.05 -15.78 -14.13
C LEU A 235 0.45 -15.69 -14.45
N VAL A 236 1.29 -15.58 -13.44
CA VAL A 236 2.76 -15.43 -13.60
C VAL A 236 3.50 -16.76 -13.69
N ARG A 237 2.82 -17.88 -13.42
CA ARG A 237 3.47 -19.19 -13.31
C ARG A 237 3.95 -19.72 -14.66
N GLY A 238 5.25 -19.94 -14.79
CA GLY A 238 5.90 -20.43 -16.02
C GLY A 238 5.94 -19.40 -17.16
N HIS A 239 5.84 -18.11 -16.85
CA HIS A 239 5.78 -17.01 -17.82
C HIS A 239 6.72 -15.87 -17.42
N GLU A 240 8.01 -16.03 -17.68
CA GLU A 240 9.09 -15.13 -17.23
C GLU A 240 8.88 -13.65 -17.61
N ASN A 241 8.29 -13.39 -18.79
CA ASN A 241 8.05 -12.04 -19.29
C ASN A 241 6.80 -11.38 -18.70
N MET A 242 6.08 -12.09 -17.80
CA MET A 242 4.83 -11.63 -17.23
C MET A 242 5.03 -10.79 -15.98
N VAL A 243 4.35 -9.66 -15.92
CA VAL A 243 4.25 -8.81 -14.73
C VAL A 243 2.79 -8.65 -14.32
N LYS A 244 2.48 -9.01 -13.09
CA LYS A 244 1.16 -8.86 -12.49
C LYS A 244 1.17 -7.73 -11.46
N VAL A 245 0.38 -6.67 -11.72
CA VAL A 245 0.37 -5.46 -10.89
C VAL A 245 -0.47 -5.62 -9.63
N LYS A 246 -1.66 -6.24 -9.75
CA LYS A 246 -2.53 -6.44 -8.59
C LYS A 246 -2.03 -7.59 -7.71
N PRO A 247 -1.83 -7.37 -6.40
CA PRO A 247 -1.33 -8.41 -5.52
C PRO A 247 -2.35 -9.53 -5.28
N SER A 248 -1.87 -10.75 -5.09
CA SER A 248 -2.70 -11.89 -4.72
C SER A 248 -3.11 -11.84 -3.24
N ARG A 249 -4.25 -12.49 -2.92
CA ARG A 249 -4.74 -12.59 -1.53
C ARG A 249 -3.79 -13.32 -0.59
N GLN A 250 -2.92 -14.19 -1.09
CA GLN A 250 -1.89 -14.85 -0.26
C GLN A 250 -0.95 -13.84 0.40
N TYR A 251 -0.58 -12.76 -0.31
CA TYR A 251 0.26 -11.70 0.24
C TYR A 251 -0.48 -10.84 1.26
N GLN A 252 -1.80 -10.69 1.15
CA GLN A 252 -2.60 -10.06 2.20
C GLN A 252 -2.45 -10.79 3.55
N MET A 253 -2.35 -12.14 3.53
CA MET A 253 -2.10 -12.91 4.75
C MET A 253 -0.70 -12.66 5.33
N GLN A 254 0.32 -12.49 4.51
CA GLN A 254 1.67 -12.13 4.97
C GLN A 254 1.68 -10.74 5.63
N TRP A 255 1.00 -9.76 5.04
CA TRP A 255 0.84 -8.44 5.64
C TRP A 255 0.02 -8.46 6.92
N LEU A 256 -1.02 -9.30 6.99
CA LEU A 256 -1.76 -9.53 8.24
C LEU A 256 -0.85 -10.13 9.32
N GLU A 257 -0.01 -11.08 8.97
CA GLU A 257 0.95 -11.67 9.92
C GLU A 257 1.92 -10.62 10.46
N GLN A 258 2.46 -9.77 9.59
CA GLN A 258 3.32 -8.67 10.03
C GLN A 258 2.57 -7.70 10.96
N LEU A 259 1.35 -7.30 10.60
CA LEU A 259 0.50 -6.45 11.43
C LEU A 259 0.23 -7.08 12.82
N MET A 260 0.00 -8.40 12.87
CA MET A 260 -0.20 -9.11 14.14
C MET A 260 1.06 -9.08 15.00
N LYS A 261 2.24 -9.30 14.41
CA LYS A 261 3.54 -9.22 15.10
C LYS A 261 3.80 -7.83 15.66
N ASP A 262 3.50 -6.79 14.89
CA ASP A 262 3.86 -5.41 15.26
C ASP A 262 2.91 -4.80 16.29
N LYS A 263 1.61 -5.14 16.23
CA LYS A 263 0.60 -4.39 17.00
C LYS A 263 -0.29 -5.22 17.91
N TYR A 264 -0.44 -6.52 17.67
CA TYR A 264 -1.51 -7.30 18.31
C TYR A 264 -1.05 -8.53 19.08
N THR A 265 0.23 -8.64 19.40
CA THR A 265 0.83 -9.79 20.13
C THR A 265 0.23 -10.01 21.51
N ASP A 266 -0.31 -8.99 22.15
CA ASP A 266 -0.86 -9.05 23.52
C ASP A 266 -2.36 -8.75 23.58
N ASN A 267 -3.12 -9.31 22.63
CA ASN A 267 -4.56 -9.04 22.51
C ASN A 267 -5.37 -10.34 22.44
N ASN A 268 -6.64 -10.26 22.82
CA ASN A 268 -7.59 -11.30 22.47
C ASN A 268 -8.01 -11.17 21.02
N ILE A 269 -8.03 -12.25 20.26
CA ILE A 269 -8.37 -12.26 18.84
C ILE A 269 -9.65 -13.08 18.64
N PHE A 270 -10.63 -12.45 17.99
CA PHE A 270 -11.91 -13.06 17.65
C PHE A 270 -12.15 -12.96 16.15
N ILE A 271 -12.15 -14.09 15.47
CA ILE A 271 -12.26 -14.17 14.02
C ILE A 271 -13.68 -14.59 13.67
N PHE A 272 -14.32 -13.84 12.78
CA PHE A 272 -15.65 -14.15 12.27
C PHE A 272 -15.60 -14.35 10.76
N ALA A 273 -15.79 -15.58 10.32
CA ALA A 273 -16.00 -15.90 8.93
C ALA A 273 -17.46 -15.65 8.55
N MET A 274 -17.72 -15.02 7.42
CA MET A 274 -19.06 -14.70 6.94
C MET A 274 -19.95 -15.94 6.86
N ASP A 275 -19.43 -17.01 6.28
CA ASP A 275 -20.10 -18.30 6.12
C ASP A 275 -19.11 -19.46 5.98
N SER A 276 -19.62 -20.64 5.66
CA SER A 276 -18.81 -21.86 5.52
C SER A 276 -17.80 -21.79 4.37
N SER A 277 -18.05 -21.01 3.31
CA SER A 277 -17.14 -20.86 2.19
C SER A 277 -15.88 -20.07 2.57
N CYS A 278 -16.02 -19.17 3.54
CA CYS A 278 -14.94 -18.34 4.07
C CYS A 278 -14.07 -19.06 5.12
N MET A 279 -14.48 -20.24 5.60
CA MET A 279 -13.82 -20.91 6.74
C MET A 279 -12.37 -21.29 6.49
N ASN A 280 -11.99 -21.67 5.27
CA ASN A 280 -10.60 -22.04 4.97
C ASN A 280 -9.64 -20.84 5.19
N TYR A 281 -9.99 -19.68 4.65
CA TYR A 281 -9.22 -18.47 4.88
C TYR A 281 -9.23 -18.03 6.34
N ALA A 282 -10.38 -18.18 7.00
CA ALA A 282 -10.50 -17.85 8.41
C ALA A 282 -9.67 -18.79 9.32
N HIS A 283 -9.45 -20.04 8.93
CA HIS A 283 -8.50 -20.94 9.59
C HIS A 283 -7.05 -20.47 9.42
N ASN A 284 -6.66 -20.04 8.22
CA ASN A 284 -5.32 -19.45 8.01
C ASN A 284 -5.11 -18.21 8.88
N ILE A 285 -6.13 -17.32 8.97
CA ILE A 285 -6.08 -16.16 9.87
C ILE A 285 -5.92 -16.61 11.34
N LYS A 286 -6.61 -17.67 11.74
CA LYS A 286 -6.50 -18.22 13.11
C LYS A 286 -5.10 -18.75 13.37
N GLU A 287 -4.50 -19.50 12.44
CA GLU A 287 -3.13 -20.01 12.56
C GLU A 287 -2.11 -18.86 12.66
N ILE A 288 -2.26 -17.83 11.85
CA ILE A 288 -1.45 -16.60 11.93
C ILE A 288 -1.57 -15.98 13.32
N ALA A 289 -2.79 -15.83 13.82
CA ALA A 289 -3.01 -15.25 15.14
C ALA A 289 -2.41 -16.13 16.26
N GLU A 290 -2.59 -17.45 16.19
CA GLU A 290 -2.05 -18.39 17.20
C GLU A 290 -0.52 -18.42 17.24
N ARG A 291 0.15 -18.21 16.10
CA ARG A 291 1.62 -18.14 16.06
C ARG A 291 2.18 -16.82 16.62
N ASN A 292 1.44 -15.72 16.48
CA ASN A 292 1.95 -14.38 16.75
C ASN A 292 1.42 -13.75 18.04
N VAL A 293 0.33 -14.28 18.60
CA VAL A 293 -0.21 -13.80 19.88
C VAL A 293 0.43 -14.56 21.04
N ASN A 294 0.96 -13.82 22.01
CA ASN A 294 1.53 -14.38 23.22
C ASN A 294 0.47 -15.20 23.97
N GLU A 295 0.84 -16.35 24.50
CA GLU A 295 -0.10 -17.18 25.27
C GLU A 295 -0.65 -16.42 26.49
N TYR A 296 0.22 -15.63 27.12
CA TYR A 296 -0.13 -14.83 28.30
C TYR A 296 0.15 -13.36 28.04
N SER A 297 -0.69 -12.49 28.61
CA SER A 297 -0.51 -11.06 28.54
C SER A 297 0.81 -10.61 29.17
N SER A 298 1.51 -9.69 28.53
CA SER A 298 2.70 -9.04 29.09
C SER A 298 2.37 -8.08 30.23
N VAL A 299 1.08 -7.70 30.39
CA VAL A 299 0.63 -6.77 31.44
C VAL A 299 0.35 -7.54 32.74
N PRO A 300 1.11 -7.28 33.81
CA PRO A 300 0.89 -7.94 35.11
C PRO A 300 -0.50 -7.64 35.70
N ASN A 301 -1.11 -8.61 36.38
CA ASN A 301 -2.38 -8.42 37.07
C ASN A 301 -2.35 -7.27 38.09
N SER A 302 -1.20 -7.00 38.70
CA SER A 302 -1.04 -5.86 39.62
C SER A 302 -1.30 -4.51 38.93
N HIS A 303 -0.94 -4.36 37.66
CA HIS A 303 -1.23 -3.14 36.90
C HIS A 303 -2.73 -3.05 36.56
N ILE A 304 -3.33 -4.16 36.18
CA ILE A 304 -4.76 -4.27 35.89
C ILE A 304 -5.57 -3.95 37.16
N ASN A 305 -5.19 -4.51 38.29
CA ASN A 305 -5.82 -4.27 39.59
C ASN A 305 -5.74 -2.78 40.01
N LYS A 306 -4.64 -2.08 39.71
CA LYS A 306 -4.52 -0.62 39.94
C LYS A 306 -5.49 0.17 39.08
N VAL A 307 -5.63 -0.18 37.79
CA VAL A 307 -6.57 0.48 36.88
C VAL A 307 -8.01 0.25 37.34
N ILE A 308 -8.35 -0.97 37.70
CA ILE A 308 -9.66 -1.32 38.25
C ILE A 308 -9.96 -0.55 39.52
N LYS A 309 -9.04 -0.55 40.48
CA LYS A 309 -9.20 0.19 41.75
C LYS A 309 -9.42 1.67 41.50
N LYS A 310 -8.68 2.27 40.59
CA LYS A 310 -8.82 3.68 40.19
C LYS A 310 -10.21 3.96 39.61
N HIS A 311 -10.74 3.07 38.78
CA HIS A 311 -12.11 3.21 38.24
C HIS A 311 -13.18 2.98 39.29
N HIS A 312 -12.98 1.96 40.14
CA HIS A 312 -13.89 1.69 41.26
C HIS A 312 -13.99 2.88 42.21
N ASP A 313 -12.85 3.46 42.62
CA ASP A 313 -12.81 4.63 43.50
C ASP A 313 -13.42 5.88 42.84
N ALA A 314 -13.29 6.03 41.53
CA ALA A 314 -13.86 7.14 40.75
C ALA A 314 -15.39 7.05 40.60
N TRP A 315 -15.94 5.83 40.58
CA TRP A 315 -17.36 5.60 40.26
C TRP A 315 -18.24 5.33 41.50
N LYS A 316 -17.67 5.29 42.73
CA LYS A 316 -18.40 4.98 43.98
C LYS A 316 -19.40 3.84 43.82
N ILE A 317 -18.92 2.70 43.32
CA ILE A 317 -19.75 1.53 43.08
C ILE A 317 -20.02 0.87 44.44
N GLU A 318 -21.24 1.01 44.96
CA GLU A 318 -21.75 0.23 46.09
C GLU A 318 -21.79 -1.25 45.66
N GLU A 319 -21.36 -2.16 46.55
CA GLU A 319 -21.44 -3.61 46.32
C GLU A 319 -22.92 -4.00 46.14
N VAL A 320 -23.29 -4.34 44.90
CA VAL A 320 -24.63 -4.87 44.62
C VAL A 320 -24.48 -6.36 44.42
N GLU A 321 -25.22 -7.16 45.26
CA GLU A 321 -25.38 -8.58 44.98
C GLU A 321 -26.03 -8.79 43.62
N PHE A 322 -25.45 -9.68 42.87
CA PHE A 322 -25.80 -9.93 41.49
C PHE A 322 -26.90 -10.97 41.40
N ASP A 323 -27.99 -10.60 40.77
CA ASP A 323 -29.06 -11.51 40.37
C ASP A 323 -28.83 -11.93 38.89
N GLU A 324 -28.61 -13.20 38.63
CA GLU A 324 -28.30 -13.75 37.33
C GLU A 324 -29.42 -13.57 36.31
N ASP A 325 -30.65 -13.33 36.74
CA ASP A 325 -31.84 -13.24 35.91
C ASP A 325 -32.18 -11.81 35.44
N ARG A 326 -31.46 -10.77 35.90
CA ARG A 326 -31.65 -9.37 35.51
C ARG A 326 -30.53 -8.84 34.66
N TYR A 327 -30.52 -9.22 33.42
CA TYR A 327 -29.69 -8.58 32.40
C TYR A 327 -30.47 -7.39 31.82
N ASP A 328 -30.29 -6.21 32.40
CA ASP A 328 -30.78 -4.95 31.81
C ASP A 328 -29.64 -4.29 31.04
N SER A 329 -29.86 -4.05 29.75
CA SER A 329 -28.87 -3.52 28.80
C SER A 329 -28.39 -2.10 29.09
N ASP A 330 -29.07 -1.39 30.01
CA ASP A 330 -28.83 0.02 30.25
C ASP A 330 -27.94 0.34 31.47
N ASN A 331 -27.51 -0.68 32.22
CA ASN A 331 -26.57 -0.51 33.31
C ASN A 331 -25.22 -1.13 33.01
N VAL A 332 -24.31 -0.35 32.42
CA VAL A 332 -22.89 -0.66 32.25
C VAL A 332 -22.21 -0.65 33.62
N LYS A 333 -22.42 -1.70 34.41
CA LYS A 333 -21.58 -1.97 35.58
C LYS A 333 -20.47 -2.89 35.13
N LEU A 334 -19.22 -2.47 35.33
CA LEU A 334 -18.06 -3.36 35.23
C LEU A 334 -18.39 -4.64 36.00
N ASP A 335 -18.23 -5.81 35.33
CA ASP A 335 -18.43 -7.07 36.01
C ASP A 335 -17.25 -7.33 36.98
N VAL A 336 -17.44 -6.81 38.18
CA VAL A 336 -16.47 -6.89 39.28
C VAL A 336 -16.14 -8.34 39.64
N ARG A 337 -16.95 -9.34 39.21
CA ARG A 337 -16.68 -10.75 39.45
C ARG A 337 -15.57 -11.34 38.58
N GLN A 338 -15.43 -10.88 37.34
CA GLN A 338 -14.23 -11.23 36.56
C GLN A 338 -12.96 -10.71 37.25
N ILE A 339 -13.09 -9.66 38.04
CA ILE A 339 -12.02 -8.98 38.77
C ILE A 339 -11.70 -9.67 40.09
N LYS A 340 -12.74 -10.18 40.83
CA LYS A 340 -12.55 -10.95 42.09
C LYS A 340 -11.87 -12.29 41.89
N SER A 341 -11.77 -12.81 40.67
CA SER A 341 -11.16 -14.09 40.36
C SER A 341 -9.68 -14.06 40.01
N PHE A 342 -9.00 -12.92 40.17
CA PHE A 342 -7.54 -12.83 40.01
C PHE A 342 -6.88 -13.17 41.37
N PRO A 343 -6.47 -14.43 41.60
CA PRO A 343 -6.07 -14.84 42.94
C PRO A 343 -4.64 -14.42 43.30
N ASP A 344 -3.83 -13.96 42.35
CA ASP A 344 -2.44 -13.62 42.58
C ASP A 344 -1.97 -12.52 41.64
N ASP A 345 -1.28 -11.50 42.19
CA ASP A 345 -0.69 -10.39 41.44
C ASP A 345 0.45 -10.83 40.49
N SER A 346 0.97 -12.04 40.66
CA SER A 346 2.00 -12.64 39.81
C SER A 346 1.44 -13.44 38.63
N THR A 347 0.12 -13.76 38.61
CA THR A 347 -0.48 -14.52 37.51
C THR A 347 -0.71 -13.63 36.29
N MET A 348 -0.38 -14.15 35.12
CA MET A 348 -0.63 -13.48 33.84
C MET A 348 -1.94 -13.95 33.23
N LEU A 349 -2.67 -13.04 32.61
CA LEU A 349 -3.92 -13.36 31.91
C LEU A 349 -3.63 -14.07 30.59
N LYS A 350 -4.32 -15.16 30.34
CA LYS A 350 -4.20 -15.88 29.08
C LYS A 350 -4.90 -15.11 27.96
N ASN A 351 -4.20 -14.91 26.84
CA ASN A 351 -4.79 -14.40 25.63
C ASN A 351 -5.61 -15.48 24.93
N GLN A 352 -6.63 -15.09 24.18
CA GLN A 352 -7.52 -16.02 23.51
C GLN A 352 -7.55 -15.75 22.01
N VAL A 353 -7.42 -16.82 21.21
CA VAL A 353 -7.66 -16.80 19.77
C VAL A 353 -8.85 -17.71 19.48
N ARG A 354 -9.93 -17.14 18.93
CA ARG A 354 -11.17 -17.89 18.68
C ARG A 354 -11.71 -17.59 17.28
N LEU A 355 -12.11 -18.65 16.60
CA LEU A 355 -12.74 -18.60 15.28
C LEU A 355 -14.22 -18.97 15.37
N TYR A 356 -15.06 -18.21 14.72
CA TYR A 356 -16.49 -18.41 14.64
C TYR A 356 -16.99 -18.32 13.19
N ASN A 357 -17.96 -19.15 12.85
CA ASN A 357 -18.87 -18.84 11.76
C ASN A 357 -19.86 -17.78 12.26
N TYR A 358 -20.04 -16.69 11.48
CA TYR A 358 -20.81 -15.54 11.92
C TYR A 358 -22.28 -15.90 12.20
N SER A 359 -22.76 -15.49 13.34
CA SER A 359 -24.16 -15.53 13.76
C SER A 359 -24.34 -14.68 15.02
N ILE A 360 -25.56 -14.35 15.36
CA ILE A 360 -25.87 -13.66 16.62
C ILE A 360 -25.39 -14.47 17.82
N ASP A 361 -25.55 -15.79 17.78
CA ASP A 361 -25.10 -16.68 18.87
C ASP A 361 -23.58 -16.68 18.99
N SER A 362 -22.84 -16.57 17.89
CA SER A 362 -21.37 -16.49 17.93
C SER A 362 -20.87 -15.19 18.55
N LEU A 363 -21.55 -14.07 18.31
CA LEU A 363 -21.28 -12.81 19.00
C LEU A 363 -21.58 -12.90 20.50
N ASN A 364 -22.66 -13.60 20.89
CA ASN A 364 -22.96 -13.85 22.29
C ASN A 364 -21.92 -14.75 22.98
N LYS A 365 -21.34 -15.72 22.26
CA LYS A 365 -20.21 -16.52 22.74
C LYS A 365 -18.97 -15.66 22.97
N MET A 366 -18.68 -14.72 22.03
CA MET A 366 -17.58 -13.77 22.20
C MET A 366 -17.75 -12.92 23.46
N LYS A 367 -18.96 -12.36 23.71
CA LYS A 367 -19.24 -11.52 24.90
C LYS A 367 -18.90 -12.22 26.23
N LYS A 368 -19.02 -13.55 26.31
CA LYS A 368 -18.74 -14.32 27.53
C LYS A 368 -17.24 -14.42 27.85
N VAL A 369 -16.38 -14.18 26.86
CA VAL A 369 -14.92 -14.39 26.96
C VAL A 369 -14.09 -13.17 26.62
N ALA A 370 -14.70 -12.14 26.02
CA ALA A 370 -14.04 -10.87 25.71
C ALA A 370 -13.64 -10.13 27.00
N SER A 371 -12.48 -9.48 26.97
CA SER A 371 -11.98 -8.71 28.08
C SER A 371 -12.66 -7.34 28.14
N THR A 372 -13.11 -6.93 29.30
CA THR A 372 -13.62 -5.57 29.55
C THR A 372 -12.53 -4.54 29.79
N ILE A 373 -11.28 -4.97 29.96
CA ILE A 373 -10.14 -4.16 30.36
C ILE A 373 -9.09 -4.09 29.27
N ARG A 374 -8.79 -5.26 28.68
CA ARG A 374 -7.79 -5.39 27.61
C ARG A 374 -8.45 -5.30 26.26
N ASN A 375 -7.70 -4.83 25.28
CA ASN A 375 -8.17 -4.71 23.91
C ASN A 375 -8.53 -6.10 23.33
N ASN A 376 -9.65 -6.14 22.61
CA ASN A 376 -10.10 -7.29 21.85
C ASN A 376 -10.04 -6.93 20.37
N VAL A 377 -9.34 -7.72 19.58
CA VAL A 377 -9.29 -7.54 18.14
C VAL A 377 -10.32 -8.46 17.50
N VAL A 378 -11.23 -7.87 16.78
CA VAL A 378 -12.22 -8.61 15.96
C VAL A 378 -11.72 -8.59 14.52
N ILE A 379 -11.54 -9.77 13.92
CA ILE A 379 -11.19 -9.91 12.51
C ILE A 379 -12.41 -10.44 11.77
N ALA A 380 -12.96 -9.65 10.86
CA ALA A 380 -14.10 -10.01 10.04
C ALA A 380 -13.66 -10.37 8.63
N TYR A 381 -13.93 -11.60 8.19
CA TYR A 381 -13.57 -12.09 6.87
C TYR A 381 -14.80 -12.47 6.04
N GLY A 382 -15.02 -11.79 4.93
CA GLY A 382 -16.10 -12.04 3.97
C GLY A 382 -16.25 -10.90 2.99
N ASP A 383 -16.80 -11.17 1.80
CA ASP A 383 -16.91 -10.23 0.68
C ASP A 383 -18.34 -9.74 0.40
N SER A 384 -19.24 -9.89 1.39
CA SER A 384 -20.63 -9.43 1.28
C SER A 384 -20.85 -8.09 1.97
N ARG A 385 -21.41 -7.11 1.26
CA ARG A 385 -21.83 -5.82 1.84
C ARG A 385 -22.85 -5.97 2.97
N VAL A 386 -23.72 -6.97 2.90
CA VAL A 386 -24.72 -7.25 3.94
C VAL A 386 -24.00 -7.69 5.21
N PHE A 387 -23.11 -8.66 5.10
CA PHE A 387 -22.28 -9.12 6.22
C PHE A 387 -21.44 -7.98 6.81
N ALA A 388 -20.77 -7.20 5.97
CA ALA A 388 -19.96 -6.07 6.39
C ALA A 388 -20.77 -5.04 7.21
N THR A 389 -21.94 -4.63 6.69
CA THR A 389 -22.82 -3.69 7.38
C THR A 389 -23.33 -4.26 8.71
N GLU A 390 -23.73 -5.52 8.71
CA GLU A 390 -24.27 -6.15 9.91
C GLU A 390 -23.22 -6.32 11.00
N ILE A 391 -22.04 -6.87 10.67
CA ILE A 391 -20.99 -7.11 11.67
C ILE A 391 -20.42 -5.81 12.21
N VAL A 392 -20.20 -4.77 11.37
CA VAL A 392 -19.76 -3.45 11.82
C VAL A 392 -20.72 -2.86 12.85
N ASN A 393 -22.02 -2.88 12.55
CA ASN A 393 -23.03 -2.35 13.48
C ASN A 393 -23.11 -3.16 14.77
N LYS A 394 -23.12 -4.49 14.68
CA LYS A 394 -23.21 -5.37 15.86
C LYS A 394 -21.97 -5.30 16.76
N VAL A 395 -20.78 -5.26 16.16
CA VAL A 395 -19.52 -5.13 16.91
C VAL A 395 -19.41 -3.73 17.53
N ASN A 396 -19.85 -2.69 16.81
CA ASN A 396 -19.85 -1.34 17.35
C ASN A 396 -20.71 -1.23 18.63
N MET A 397 -21.86 -1.89 18.68
CA MET A 397 -22.69 -1.94 19.90
C MET A 397 -21.96 -2.55 21.11
N LEU A 398 -20.97 -3.43 20.86
CA LEU A 398 -20.17 -4.04 21.92
C LEU A 398 -19.09 -3.11 22.47
N THR A 399 -18.72 -2.06 21.74
CA THR A 399 -17.68 -1.11 22.17
C THR A 399 -18.04 -0.31 23.41
N GLU A 400 -19.31 -0.25 23.79
CA GLU A 400 -19.77 0.36 25.04
C GLU A 400 -19.26 -0.41 26.28
N ARG A 401 -19.05 -1.72 26.12
CA ARG A 401 -18.62 -2.60 27.22
C ARG A 401 -17.19 -3.10 27.05
N PHE A 402 -16.74 -3.29 25.82
CA PHE A 402 -15.46 -3.92 25.51
C PHE A 402 -14.59 -2.97 24.68
N PRO A 403 -13.31 -2.78 25.01
CA PRO A 403 -12.38 -2.12 24.09
C PRO A 403 -12.17 -3.05 22.89
N ILE A 404 -12.53 -2.57 21.69
CA ILE A 404 -12.50 -3.37 20.45
C ILE A 404 -11.80 -2.61 19.35
N ASN A 405 -10.85 -3.30 18.68
CA ASN A 405 -10.36 -2.93 17.36
C ASN A 405 -10.94 -3.89 16.33
N LEU A 406 -11.30 -3.37 15.17
CA LEU A 406 -11.82 -4.17 14.06
C LEU A 406 -10.78 -4.25 12.92
N ILE A 407 -10.56 -5.44 12.39
CA ILE A 407 -9.80 -5.67 11.15
C ILE A 407 -10.76 -6.28 10.15
N VAL A 408 -10.82 -5.74 8.94
CA VAL A 408 -11.75 -6.19 7.91
C VAL A 408 -11.01 -6.73 6.69
N LEU A 409 -11.47 -7.86 6.17
CA LEU A 409 -10.86 -8.61 5.07
C LEU A 409 -11.96 -9.23 4.20
N PRO A 410 -11.74 -9.47 2.87
CA PRO A 410 -10.50 -9.15 2.16
C PRO A 410 -10.35 -7.67 1.81
N ASP A 411 -11.36 -7.03 1.23
CA ASP A 411 -11.38 -5.62 0.83
C ASP A 411 -12.79 -5.06 0.99
N TRP A 412 -12.92 -4.07 1.88
CA TRP A 412 -14.20 -3.38 2.13
C TRP A 412 -14.12 -1.88 1.86
N SER A 413 -13.02 -1.40 1.27
CA SER A 413 -12.79 0.02 1.01
C SER A 413 -13.89 0.65 0.17
N ASN A 414 -14.45 -0.12 -0.78
CA ASN A 414 -15.51 0.29 -1.71
C ASN A 414 -16.93 0.09 -1.19
N TYR A 415 -17.13 -0.15 0.12
CA TYR A 415 -18.46 -0.32 0.70
C TYR A 415 -19.01 1.02 1.21
N ASP A 416 -19.56 1.84 0.31
CA ASP A 416 -20.03 3.22 0.55
C ASP A 416 -21.03 3.43 1.69
N LYS A 417 -21.60 2.36 2.24
CA LYS A 417 -22.65 2.42 3.27
C LYS A 417 -22.17 2.04 4.67
N LEU A 418 -20.88 1.85 4.85
CA LEU A 418 -20.35 1.63 6.19
C LEU A 418 -20.31 2.96 6.95
N PHE A 419 -20.87 2.97 8.16
CA PHE A 419 -20.90 4.20 8.99
C PHE A 419 -19.48 4.54 9.48
N ASN A 420 -18.92 5.62 8.97
CA ASN A 420 -17.57 6.07 9.32
C ASN A 420 -17.36 6.23 10.82
N GLU A 421 -18.34 6.75 11.56
CA GLU A 421 -18.27 6.89 13.01
C GLU A 421 -18.05 5.54 13.72
N ASN A 422 -18.74 4.49 13.28
CA ASN A 422 -18.56 3.14 13.84
C ASN A 422 -17.16 2.60 13.55
N LEU A 423 -16.67 2.82 12.32
CA LEU A 423 -15.34 2.38 11.90
C LEU A 423 -14.23 3.09 12.69
N MET A 424 -14.38 4.41 12.92
CA MET A 424 -13.46 5.22 13.72
C MET A 424 -13.45 4.78 15.18
N LYS A 425 -14.62 4.59 15.79
CA LYS A 425 -14.74 4.16 17.19
C LYS A 425 -14.03 2.83 17.45
N MET A 426 -14.05 1.93 16.47
CA MET A 426 -13.38 0.64 16.53
C MET A 426 -11.94 0.67 16.00
N LYS A 427 -11.42 1.84 15.62
CA LYS A 427 -10.10 1.99 15.01
C LYS A 427 -9.87 0.96 13.90
N THR A 428 -10.85 0.89 12.99
CA THR A 428 -10.91 -0.17 11.99
C THR A 428 -9.73 -0.15 11.05
N VAL A 429 -9.12 -1.30 10.84
CA VAL A 429 -8.00 -1.52 9.91
C VAL A 429 -8.53 -2.13 8.63
N PHE A 430 -8.10 -1.56 7.51
CA PHE A 430 -8.40 -2.00 6.16
C PHE A 430 -7.14 -2.44 5.44
N PHE A 431 -7.30 -3.41 4.56
CA PHE A 431 -6.32 -3.83 3.58
C PHE A 431 -6.84 -3.46 2.21
N ASP A 432 -6.07 -2.67 1.46
CA ASP A 432 -6.45 -2.21 0.14
C ASP A 432 -5.27 -2.33 -0.83
N GLU A 433 -5.56 -2.57 -2.10
CA GLU A 433 -4.53 -2.55 -3.15
C GLU A 433 -4.04 -1.11 -3.38
N GLU A 434 -4.91 -0.13 -3.23
CA GLU A 434 -4.66 1.29 -3.45
C GLU A 434 -5.31 2.13 -2.34
N TYR A 435 -4.56 3.09 -1.81
CA TYR A 435 -5.05 4.02 -0.79
C TYR A 435 -4.66 5.46 -1.14
N THR A 436 -5.62 6.27 -1.55
CA THR A 436 -5.37 7.65 -1.93
C THR A 436 -5.39 8.59 -0.71
N ASP A 437 -4.23 9.12 -0.35
CA ASP A 437 -4.12 10.20 0.63
C ASP A 437 -4.20 11.56 -0.09
N TYR A 438 -5.37 12.16 -0.04
CA TYR A 438 -5.65 13.47 -0.65
C TYR A 438 -4.87 14.63 -0.03
N ASN A 439 -4.20 14.42 1.11
CA ASN A 439 -3.36 15.43 1.75
C ASN A 439 -1.93 15.48 1.16
N THR A 440 -1.55 14.51 0.34
CA THR A 440 -0.23 14.49 -0.29
C THR A 440 -0.16 15.46 -1.46
N PHE A 441 1.01 16.09 -1.61
CA PHE A 441 1.24 17.04 -2.71
C PHE A 441 1.18 16.34 -4.08
N ALA A 442 1.71 15.12 -4.19
CA ALA A 442 1.73 14.38 -5.44
C ALA A 442 0.31 14.10 -5.95
N VAL A 443 -0.59 13.65 -5.07
CA VAL A 443 -2.01 13.45 -5.38
C VAL A 443 -2.67 14.77 -5.79
N GLY A 444 -2.46 15.84 -5.03
CA GLY A 444 -2.99 17.16 -5.36
C GLY A 444 -2.53 17.68 -6.74
N MET A 445 -1.26 17.49 -7.07
CA MET A 445 -0.72 17.86 -8.39
C MET A 445 -1.29 17.01 -9.52
N PHE A 446 -1.46 15.70 -9.29
CA PHE A 446 -2.10 14.82 -10.25
C PHE A 446 -3.55 15.25 -10.52
N ILE A 447 -4.34 15.52 -9.48
CA ILE A 447 -5.73 15.99 -9.60
C ILE A 447 -5.78 17.28 -10.43
N CYS A 448 -4.90 18.27 -10.14
CA CYS A 448 -4.84 19.50 -10.91
C CYS A 448 -4.53 19.24 -12.39
N LYS A 449 -3.50 18.44 -12.70
CA LYS A 449 -3.14 18.09 -14.08
C LYS A 449 -4.29 17.36 -14.80
N PHE A 450 -4.98 16.46 -14.10
CA PHE A 450 -6.10 15.71 -14.66
C PHE A 450 -7.27 16.62 -15.00
N ARG A 451 -7.67 17.49 -14.07
CA ARG A 451 -8.72 18.50 -14.28
C ARG A 451 -8.40 19.46 -15.41
N ASP A 452 -7.16 19.95 -15.45
CA ASP A 452 -6.71 20.91 -16.50
C ASP A 452 -6.76 20.28 -17.89
N LYS A 453 -6.47 18.98 -18.01
CA LYS A 453 -6.41 18.29 -19.30
C LYS A 453 -7.75 17.73 -19.75
N TYR A 454 -8.53 17.13 -18.83
CA TYR A 454 -9.73 16.36 -19.15
C TYR A 454 -11.04 16.99 -18.68
N VAL A 455 -10.98 18.07 -17.91
CA VAL A 455 -12.15 18.83 -17.40
C VAL A 455 -13.10 17.95 -16.57
N THR A 456 -12.55 16.96 -15.87
CA THR A 456 -13.29 16.05 -14.99
C THR A 456 -12.45 15.66 -13.78
N GLU A 457 -13.06 14.96 -12.81
CA GLU A 457 -12.37 14.44 -11.62
C GLU A 457 -11.76 13.07 -11.93
N PRO A 458 -10.52 12.79 -11.46
CA PRO A 458 -9.96 11.46 -11.55
C PRO A 458 -10.70 10.49 -10.61
N ASP A 459 -11.00 9.29 -11.11
CA ASP A 459 -11.43 8.16 -10.30
C ASP A 459 -10.26 7.21 -9.98
N ASP A 460 -10.55 6.10 -9.31
CA ASP A 460 -9.52 5.12 -8.93
C ASP A 460 -8.77 4.56 -10.15
N LEU A 461 -9.42 4.41 -11.30
CA LEU A 461 -8.76 3.97 -12.52
C LEU A 461 -7.78 5.00 -13.07
N ALA A 462 -8.02 6.30 -12.86
CA ALA A 462 -7.10 7.34 -13.28
C ALA A 462 -5.78 7.28 -12.49
N TYR A 463 -5.87 7.09 -11.16
CA TYR A 463 -4.67 6.88 -10.32
C TYR A 463 -3.95 5.60 -10.71
N HIS A 464 -4.70 4.51 -10.92
CA HIS A 464 -4.13 3.23 -11.33
C HIS A 464 -3.39 3.33 -12.67
N GLY A 465 -4.01 3.96 -13.68
CA GLY A 465 -3.40 4.19 -15.00
C GLY A 465 -2.12 5.02 -14.90
N PHE A 466 -2.15 6.10 -14.10
CA PHE A 466 -0.96 6.92 -13.85
C PHE A 466 0.15 6.10 -13.18
N ASN A 467 -0.15 5.36 -12.12
CA ASN A 467 0.85 4.56 -11.41
C ASN A 467 1.51 3.52 -12.31
N VAL A 468 0.71 2.80 -13.11
CA VAL A 468 1.22 1.81 -14.08
C VAL A 468 2.12 2.50 -15.11
N GLY A 469 1.64 3.58 -15.74
CA GLY A 469 2.42 4.34 -16.72
C GLY A 469 3.71 4.89 -16.11
N TRP A 470 3.61 5.59 -14.98
CA TRP A 470 4.74 6.20 -14.31
C TRP A 470 5.81 5.19 -13.91
N TYR A 471 5.41 4.08 -13.29
CA TYR A 471 6.34 3.05 -12.84
C TYR A 471 7.08 2.38 -14.01
N PHE A 472 6.32 1.86 -14.99
CA PHE A 472 6.93 1.07 -16.05
C PHE A 472 7.72 1.92 -17.05
N LEU A 473 7.32 3.16 -17.30
CA LEU A 473 8.12 4.08 -18.13
C LEU A 473 9.42 4.48 -17.43
N ASN A 474 9.39 4.76 -16.13
CA ASN A 474 10.62 4.99 -15.37
C ASN A 474 11.51 3.73 -15.32
N ALA A 475 10.92 2.55 -15.16
CA ALA A 475 11.67 1.30 -15.18
C ALA A 475 12.32 1.04 -16.56
N LEU A 476 11.60 1.28 -17.67
CA LEU A 476 12.16 1.22 -19.02
C LEU A 476 13.33 2.19 -19.22
N MET A 477 13.18 3.41 -18.71
CA MET A 477 14.24 4.43 -18.79
C MET A 477 15.51 3.97 -18.04
N ASN A 478 15.35 3.32 -16.87
CA ASN A 478 16.47 2.93 -16.03
C ASN A 478 17.11 1.60 -16.42
N TYR A 479 16.34 0.65 -16.94
CA TYR A 479 16.81 -0.72 -17.17
C TYR A 479 16.80 -1.14 -18.65
N GLY A 480 16.10 -0.40 -19.52
CA GLY A 480 16.01 -0.71 -20.95
C GLY A 480 15.51 -2.15 -21.18
N ASP A 481 16.27 -2.93 -21.96
CA ASP A 481 15.92 -4.30 -22.30
C ASP A 481 15.98 -5.27 -21.09
N ASN A 482 16.64 -4.86 -20.00
CA ASN A 482 16.76 -5.65 -18.78
C ASN A 482 15.64 -5.36 -17.76
N ILE A 483 14.58 -4.65 -18.18
CA ILE A 483 13.49 -4.22 -17.29
C ILE A 483 12.88 -5.39 -16.50
N LYS A 484 12.71 -6.58 -17.10
CA LYS A 484 12.11 -7.75 -16.44
C LYS A 484 12.87 -8.27 -15.22
N TYR A 485 14.15 -7.92 -15.10
CA TYR A 485 14.99 -8.23 -13.94
C TYR A 485 15.13 -7.02 -13.01
N GLY A 486 15.29 -5.83 -13.60
CA GLY A 486 15.48 -4.59 -12.86
C GLY A 486 14.29 -4.21 -11.95
N ILE A 487 13.06 -4.54 -12.34
CA ILE A 487 11.86 -4.17 -11.57
C ILE A 487 11.75 -4.90 -10.21
N ILE A 488 12.47 -5.99 -9.98
CA ILE A 488 12.41 -6.74 -8.71
C ILE A 488 12.89 -5.89 -7.53
N ASN A 489 13.91 -5.05 -7.75
CA ASN A 489 14.47 -4.16 -6.73
C ASN A 489 14.17 -2.67 -6.99
N TYR A 490 13.23 -2.39 -7.89
CA TYR A 490 12.92 -1.02 -8.28
C TYR A 490 11.79 -0.45 -7.44
N ASP A 491 12.10 0.53 -6.61
CA ASP A 491 11.13 1.24 -5.75
C ASP A 491 11.12 2.72 -6.10
N ILE A 492 9.96 3.22 -6.54
CA ILE A 492 9.72 4.64 -6.78
C ILE A 492 8.41 5.07 -6.15
N PRO A 493 8.29 6.33 -5.72
CA PRO A 493 7.04 6.86 -5.19
C PRO A 493 5.93 6.83 -6.24
N LEU A 494 4.78 6.25 -5.87
CA LEU A 494 3.54 6.26 -6.62
C LEU A 494 2.48 7.10 -5.87
N LEU A 495 1.34 7.37 -6.51
CA LEU A 495 0.33 8.26 -5.93
C LEU A 495 -0.38 7.66 -4.71
N ASN A 496 -0.80 6.40 -4.82
CA ASN A 496 -1.70 5.78 -3.84
C ASN A 496 -1.40 4.29 -3.57
N THR A 497 -0.23 3.80 -4.03
CA THR A 497 0.23 2.43 -3.81
C THR A 497 1.76 2.37 -3.87
N ARG A 498 2.31 1.17 -3.73
CA ARG A 498 3.70 0.82 -4.03
C ARG A 498 3.71 -0.47 -4.85
N TYR A 499 4.74 -0.65 -5.65
CA TYR A 499 4.98 -1.92 -6.30
C TYR A 499 6.23 -2.56 -5.69
N ASN A 500 6.03 -3.75 -5.11
CA ASN A 500 7.08 -4.60 -4.59
C ASN A 500 7.01 -5.92 -5.34
N PHE A 501 7.68 -5.97 -6.49
CA PHE A 501 7.64 -7.13 -7.36
C PHE A 501 8.55 -8.24 -6.86
N LYS A 502 8.01 -9.45 -6.77
CA LYS A 502 8.76 -10.65 -6.42
C LYS A 502 8.55 -11.74 -7.47
N ARG A 503 9.61 -12.51 -7.70
CA ARG A 503 9.62 -13.71 -8.53
C ARG A 503 9.66 -14.93 -7.61
N LYS A 504 8.74 -15.86 -7.78
CA LYS A 504 8.65 -17.04 -6.91
C LYS A 504 9.60 -18.16 -7.37
N ASN A 505 9.64 -18.44 -8.67
CA ASN A 505 10.55 -19.42 -9.27
C ASN A 505 11.26 -18.77 -10.46
N ALA A 506 12.40 -19.31 -10.86
CA ALA A 506 13.20 -18.75 -11.96
C ALA A 506 12.42 -18.58 -13.28
N ASP A 507 11.54 -19.53 -13.59
CA ASP A 507 10.72 -19.54 -14.82
C ASP A 507 9.42 -18.76 -14.69
N ASP A 508 9.09 -18.25 -13.49
CA ASP A 508 7.86 -17.48 -13.26
C ASP A 508 8.07 -16.00 -13.63
N GLY A 509 6.99 -15.34 -13.96
CA GLY A 509 6.93 -13.88 -14.00
C GLY A 509 7.03 -13.25 -12.61
N VAL A 510 6.86 -11.95 -12.55
CA VAL A 510 6.87 -11.21 -11.28
C VAL A 510 5.48 -10.75 -10.88
N GLU A 511 5.23 -10.74 -9.59
CA GLU A 511 3.97 -10.33 -8.99
C GLU A 511 4.20 -9.25 -7.95
N ASN A 512 3.37 -8.20 -7.96
CA ASN A 512 3.35 -7.25 -6.87
C ASN A 512 2.83 -7.92 -5.60
N THR A 513 3.53 -7.70 -4.49
CA THR A 513 3.22 -8.31 -3.19
C THR A 513 2.71 -7.29 -2.17
N TYR A 514 2.67 -6.01 -2.56
CA TYR A 514 2.36 -4.91 -1.64
C TYR A 514 0.85 -4.76 -1.43
N TRP A 515 0.45 -4.58 -0.17
CA TRP A 515 -0.89 -4.18 0.27
C TRP A 515 -0.79 -2.93 1.12
N ASN A 516 -1.63 -1.95 0.86
CA ASN A 516 -1.80 -0.82 1.76
C ASN A 516 -2.57 -1.26 2.99
N ILE A 517 -2.05 -0.89 4.17
CA ILE A 517 -2.76 -1.08 5.43
C ILE A 517 -3.00 0.30 6.01
N TYR A 518 -4.25 0.63 6.23
CA TYR A 518 -4.62 1.90 6.86
C TYR A 518 -5.65 1.71 7.97
N GLN A 519 -5.66 2.64 8.90
CA GLN A 519 -6.53 2.61 10.06
C GLN A 519 -7.33 3.90 10.18
N HIS A 520 -8.61 3.78 10.52
CA HIS A 520 -9.44 4.92 10.87
C HIS A 520 -9.08 5.42 12.27
N ILE A 521 -8.50 6.63 12.37
CA ILE A 521 -8.07 7.25 13.63
C ILE A 521 -8.40 8.75 13.56
N ASP A 522 -9.02 9.30 14.62
CA ASP A 522 -9.23 10.74 14.80
C ASP A 522 -9.90 11.43 13.58
N TYR A 523 -10.94 10.83 13.03
CA TYR A 523 -11.68 11.30 11.84
C TYR A 523 -10.85 11.31 10.55
N ASP A 524 -9.73 10.60 10.52
CA ASP A 524 -8.85 10.49 9.38
C ASP A 524 -8.53 9.01 9.09
N LYS A 525 -7.97 8.75 7.91
CA LYS A 525 -7.40 7.46 7.55
C LYS A 525 -5.88 7.60 7.56
N LYS A 526 -5.20 6.78 8.32
CA LYS A 526 -3.73 6.80 8.43
C LYS A 526 -3.16 5.47 7.99
N GLN A 527 -2.19 5.51 7.11
CA GLN A 527 -1.38 4.35 6.75
C GLN A 527 -0.58 3.91 7.98
N ILE A 528 -0.50 2.58 8.21
CA ILE A 528 0.08 2.02 9.44
C ILE A 528 1.09 0.93 9.14
#